data_14ce76a3676f821f7e35fc7def72c6d0
#
_entry.id   14ce76a3676f821f7e35fc7def72c6d0
#
_cell.length_a   1.000
_cell.length_b   1.000
_cell.length_c   1.000
_cell.angle_alpha   90.00
_cell.angle_beta   90.00
_cell.angle_gamma   90.00
#
_symmetry.space_group_name_H-M   'P 1'
#
loop_
_entity.id
_entity.type
_entity.pdbx_description
1 polymer ?
#
loop_
_entity_poly.entity_id
_entity_poly.type
_entity_poly.pdbx_seq_one_letter_code
_entity_poly.pdbx_strand_id
1 'polypeptide(L)'
;KDMRLAIVSSSNVYFYSLANEMGVDLIHDQLEPFGLGRLTGIDLMGEVTGDLPSQAWKRKKFRKAEQQKWFAGETISLGIGQGYNNFTMLQMATAYSTIASGGLRFKPHIVREIKDVVQQTTQRIASDALEPLPLKPEHVDVIRNAMHGVTLEGTSAKVFAGAGYTSGGKTGTAKAVGLRAGEKYSSVKTDEHKRDHSLYVAFAPVENPSIALAVIVENAGWGSGSAAPIARRVFDYWLLGQYPNDEDMAAVRKGQAMAPIGKPLVAAQVPLPRAGASATAVPMAPIA
;
A
#
# COMPACT_ATOMS: atom_id res chain seq x y z
N LYS A 1 -16.80 3.82 -18.89
CA LYS A 1 -16.87 3.53 -17.45
C LYS A 1 -16.70 4.85 -16.71
N ASP A 2 -17.48 5.08 -15.66
CA ASP A 2 -17.22 6.17 -14.74
C ASP A 2 -16.01 5.88 -13.85
N MET A 3 -15.56 6.86 -13.09
CA MET A 3 -14.38 6.74 -12.21
C MET A 3 -14.57 5.66 -11.14
N ARG A 4 -15.76 5.58 -10.52
CA ARG A 4 -16.06 4.56 -9.51
C ARG A 4 -15.86 3.16 -10.08
N LEU A 5 -16.52 2.86 -11.19
CA LEU A 5 -16.41 1.54 -11.82
C LEU A 5 -14.99 1.26 -12.33
N ALA A 6 -14.25 2.29 -12.77
CA ALA A 6 -12.86 2.14 -13.18
C ALA A 6 -11.95 1.74 -12.01
N ILE A 7 -12.16 2.29 -10.82
CA ILE A 7 -11.43 1.92 -9.59
C ILE A 7 -11.81 0.50 -9.15
N VAL A 8 -13.11 0.20 -9.06
CA VAL A 8 -13.64 -1.11 -8.62
C VAL A 8 -13.13 -2.24 -9.49
N SER A 9 -13.17 -2.07 -10.82
CA SER A 9 -12.72 -3.08 -11.78
C SER A 9 -11.22 -2.99 -12.12
N SER A 10 -10.48 -2.06 -11.51
CA SER A 10 -9.06 -1.80 -11.81
C SER A 10 -8.79 -1.61 -13.30
N SER A 11 -9.53 -0.69 -13.96
CA SER A 11 -9.50 -0.47 -15.40
C SER A 11 -8.28 0.33 -15.84
N ASN A 12 -7.25 -0.33 -16.34
CA ASN A 12 -6.05 0.35 -16.86
C ASN A 12 -6.37 1.35 -17.97
N VAL A 13 -7.26 1.01 -18.91
CA VAL A 13 -7.60 1.87 -20.04
C VAL A 13 -8.13 3.23 -19.59
N TYR A 14 -8.96 3.26 -18.53
CA TYR A 14 -9.47 4.52 -17.98
C TYR A 14 -8.33 5.41 -17.49
N PHE A 15 -7.43 4.84 -16.69
CA PHE A 15 -6.32 5.59 -16.09
C PHE A 15 -5.21 5.93 -17.10
N TYR A 16 -5.02 5.13 -18.15
CA TYR A 16 -4.16 5.50 -19.28
C TYR A 16 -4.66 6.76 -19.99
N SER A 17 -5.96 6.82 -20.28
CA SER A 17 -6.58 8.00 -20.92
C SER A 17 -6.48 9.22 -20.01
N LEU A 18 -6.85 9.08 -18.73
CA LEU A 18 -6.79 10.16 -17.78
C LEU A 18 -5.36 10.71 -17.61
N ALA A 19 -4.38 9.82 -17.47
CA ALA A 19 -2.98 10.24 -17.33
C ALA A 19 -2.47 10.96 -18.59
N ASN A 20 -2.85 10.48 -19.77
CA ASN A 20 -2.48 11.13 -21.03
C ASN A 20 -3.10 12.54 -21.16
N GLU A 21 -4.32 12.73 -20.68
CA GLU A 21 -4.99 14.04 -20.67
C GLU A 21 -4.36 14.99 -19.63
N MET A 22 -4.03 14.49 -18.45
CA MET A 22 -3.42 15.30 -17.38
C MET A 22 -1.97 15.71 -17.67
N GLY A 23 -1.20 14.82 -18.25
CA GLY A 23 0.24 15.00 -18.38
C GLY A 23 0.99 14.78 -17.05
N VAL A 24 2.30 14.52 -17.15
CA VAL A 24 3.11 14.12 -15.98
C VAL A 24 3.23 15.20 -14.92
N ASP A 25 3.37 16.46 -15.33
CA ASP A 25 3.60 17.55 -14.37
C ASP A 25 2.34 17.81 -13.53
N LEU A 26 1.13 17.77 -14.12
CA LEU A 26 -0.10 17.88 -13.35
C LEU A 26 -0.30 16.67 -12.42
N ILE A 27 0.03 15.46 -12.86
CA ILE A 27 0.01 14.26 -12.01
C ILE A 27 0.96 14.45 -10.82
N HIS A 28 2.18 14.92 -11.06
CA HIS A 28 3.16 15.24 -10.02
C HIS A 28 2.61 16.23 -9.00
N ASP A 29 2.09 17.36 -9.47
CA ASP A 29 1.59 18.45 -8.61
C ASP A 29 0.39 18.01 -7.76
N GLN A 30 -0.44 17.09 -8.27
CA GLN A 30 -1.57 16.53 -7.52
C GLN A 30 -1.15 15.48 -6.48
N LEU A 31 -0.08 14.74 -6.72
CA LEU A 31 0.37 13.66 -5.84
C LEU A 31 1.38 14.12 -4.77
N GLU A 32 2.17 15.15 -5.05
CA GLU A 32 3.19 15.66 -4.14
C GLU A 32 2.64 16.11 -2.78
N PRO A 33 1.48 16.78 -2.68
CA PRO A 33 0.89 17.17 -1.38
C PRO A 33 0.55 15.99 -0.46
N PHE A 34 0.36 14.78 -1.01
CA PHE A 34 0.14 13.57 -0.23
C PHE A 34 1.43 12.97 0.37
N GLY A 35 2.59 13.62 0.16
CA GLY A 35 3.88 13.20 0.71
C GLY A 35 4.65 12.20 -0.16
N LEU A 36 4.16 11.90 -1.36
CA LEU A 36 4.88 11.02 -2.29
C LEU A 36 6.15 11.72 -2.82
N GLY A 37 7.24 10.98 -2.90
CA GLY A 37 8.54 11.52 -3.33
C GLY A 37 9.28 12.34 -2.26
N ARG A 38 8.82 12.33 -1.00
CA ARG A 38 9.40 13.04 0.15
C ARG A 38 9.59 12.13 1.35
N LEU A 39 10.46 12.51 2.28
CA LEU A 39 10.54 11.85 3.59
C LEU A 39 9.25 12.10 4.37
N THR A 40 8.73 11.08 5.06
CA THR A 40 7.58 11.23 5.97
C THR A 40 8.00 11.86 7.29
N GLY A 41 9.29 11.79 7.59
CA GLY A 41 9.88 12.29 8.84
C GLY A 41 9.63 11.36 10.04
N ILE A 42 9.37 10.07 9.79
CA ILE A 42 9.27 9.08 10.85
C ILE A 42 10.54 9.07 11.71
N ASP A 43 10.39 8.73 12.99
CA ASP A 43 11.47 8.64 13.98
C ASP A 43 12.37 7.40 13.80
N LEU A 44 12.64 7.01 12.54
CA LEU A 44 13.55 5.93 12.15
C LEU A 44 14.64 6.45 11.22
N MET A 45 15.85 5.93 11.39
CA MET A 45 16.96 6.19 10.47
C MET A 45 16.82 5.38 9.19
N GLY A 46 17.34 5.93 8.08
CA GLY A 46 17.40 5.22 6.80
C GLY A 46 16.14 5.37 5.94
N GLU A 47 15.23 6.28 6.27
CA GLU A 47 14.10 6.61 5.40
C GLU A 47 14.60 7.14 4.05
N VAL A 48 13.93 6.74 2.96
CA VAL A 48 14.24 7.19 1.59
C VAL A 48 13.06 7.95 0.99
N THR A 49 13.36 8.90 0.10
CA THR A 49 12.33 9.74 -0.53
C THR A 49 11.50 9.04 -1.59
N GLY A 50 12.01 7.94 -2.15
CA GLY A 50 11.45 7.41 -3.39
C GLY A 50 11.58 8.39 -4.57
N ASP A 51 10.80 8.16 -5.61
CA ASP A 51 10.77 9.00 -6.81
C ASP A 51 9.32 9.32 -7.21
N LEU A 52 8.94 10.59 -7.24
CA LEU A 52 7.71 11.09 -7.84
C LEU A 52 8.08 11.80 -9.15
N PRO A 53 7.80 11.20 -10.32
CA PRO A 53 8.27 11.71 -11.60
C PRO A 53 7.60 13.02 -12.03
N SER A 54 8.38 13.87 -12.67
CA SER A 54 7.96 15.04 -13.45
C SER A 54 8.98 15.26 -14.57
N GLN A 55 8.71 16.16 -15.52
CA GLN A 55 9.71 16.51 -16.51
C GLN A 55 10.96 17.11 -15.84
N ALA A 56 10.79 17.94 -14.80
CA ALA A 56 11.89 18.51 -14.04
C ALA A 56 12.70 17.44 -13.30
N TRP A 57 12.00 16.49 -12.64
CA TRP A 57 12.64 15.33 -12.01
C TRP A 57 13.47 14.54 -13.00
N LYS A 58 12.94 14.25 -14.20
CA LYS A 58 13.66 13.46 -15.21
C LYS A 58 14.93 14.16 -15.71
N ARG A 59 14.85 15.46 -15.95
CA ARG A 59 16.05 16.26 -16.32
C ARG A 59 17.14 16.24 -15.24
N LYS A 60 16.73 16.23 -13.97
CA LYS A 60 17.67 16.17 -12.83
C LYS A 60 18.23 14.77 -12.58
N LYS A 61 17.44 13.72 -12.81
CA LYS A 61 17.80 12.31 -12.54
C LYS A 61 18.79 11.77 -13.56
N PHE A 62 18.64 12.12 -14.83
CA PHE A 62 19.44 11.57 -15.92
C PHE A 62 20.49 12.56 -16.41
N ARG A 63 21.71 12.06 -16.70
CA ARG A 63 22.83 12.90 -17.14
C ARG A 63 22.86 13.14 -18.65
N LYS A 64 22.40 12.17 -19.45
CA LYS A 64 22.42 12.25 -20.92
C LYS A 64 21.20 13.00 -21.44
N ALA A 65 21.40 13.98 -22.33
CA ALA A 65 20.32 14.83 -22.85
C ALA A 65 19.17 14.03 -23.50
N GLU A 66 19.49 12.97 -24.22
CA GLU A 66 18.50 12.08 -24.83
C GLU A 66 17.60 11.37 -23.82
N GLN A 67 18.12 11.09 -22.61
CA GLN A 67 17.36 10.46 -21.52
C GLN A 67 16.53 11.47 -20.71
N GLN A 68 16.84 12.76 -20.84
CA GLN A 68 16.12 13.82 -20.13
C GLN A 68 14.78 14.18 -20.79
N LYS A 69 14.61 13.84 -22.07
CA LYS A 69 13.37 14.08 -22.80
C LYS A 69 12.25 13.20 -22.24
N TRP A 70 11.10 13.83 -21.98
CA TRP A 70 9.89 13.12 -21.58
C TRP A 70 9.12 12.59 -22.79
N PHE A 71 8.62 11.37 -22.71
CA PHE A 71 7.82 10.76 -23.78
C PHE A 71 6.40 10.46 -23.27
N ALA A 72 5.40 10.61 -24.13
CA ALA A 72 3.99 10.37 -23.78
C ALA A 72 3.74 8.96 -23.21
N GLY A 73 4.41 7.93 -23.72
CA GLY A 73 4.30 6.57 -23.22
C GLY A 73 4.73 6.42 -21.76
N GLU A 74 5.63 7.26 -21.26
CA GLU A 74 6.03 7.27 -19.85
C GLU A 74 4.89 7.77 -18.96
N THR A 75 4.17 8.83 -19.39
CA THR A 75 2.99 9.34 -18.67
C THR A 75 1.90 8.27 -18.54
N ILE A 76 1.64 7.54 -19.62
CA ILE A 76 0.65 6.45 -19.63
C ILE A 76 0.99 5.40 -18.55
N SER A 77 2.24 4.99 -18.47
CA SER A 77 2.70 4.04 -17.43
C SER A 77 2.50 4.57 -16.01
N LEU A 78 2.74 5.87 -15.78
CA LEU A 78 2.53 6.49 -14.47
C LEU A 78 1.06 6.46 -14.04
N GLY A 79 0.12 6.55 -14.98
CA GLY A 79 -1.31 6.55 -14.70
C GLY A 79 -1.83 5.30 -13.99
N ILE A 80 -1.10 4.21 -14.05
CA ILE A 80 -1.41 2.97 -13.31
C ILE A 80 -0.39 2.66 -12.20
N GLY A 81 0.42 3.65 -11.80
CA GLY A 81 1.40 3.50 -10.71
C GLY A 81 2.68 2.76 -11.12
N GLN A 82 2.96 2.64 -12.42
CA GLN A 82 4.15 1.96 -12.95
C GLN A 82 5.17 2.98 -13.53
N GLY A 83 6.14 2.50 -14.29
CA GLY A 83 7.19 3.36 -14.87
C GLY A 83 8.18 3.84 -13.83
N TYR A 84 8.39 5.14 -13.76
CA TYR A 84 9.33 5.75 -12.80
C TYR A 84 8.77 5.98 -11.39
N ASN A 85 7.49 5.68 -11.13
CA ASN A 85 6.93 5.74 -9.78
C ASN A 85 7.67 4.78 -8.86
N ASN A 86 8.25 5.32 -7.78
CA ASN A 86 8.95 4.53 -6.77
C ASN A 86 8.66 5.13 -5.39
N PHE A 87 7.78 4.47 -4.63
CA PHE A 87 7.30 4.95 -3.33
C PHE A 87 7.55 3.91 -2.25
N THR A 88 7.84 4.37 -1.03
CA THR A 88 7.90 3.48 0.12
C THR A 88 6.48 3.09 0.55
N MET A 89 6.35 1.93 1.20
CA MET A 89 5.06 1.50 1.77
C MET A 89 4.57 2.46 2.85
N LEU A 90 5.47 3.11 3.56
CA LEU A 90 5.10 4.14 4.54
C LEU A 90 4.48 5.38 3.86
N GLN A 91 5.06 5.85 2.76
CA GLN A 91 4.46 6.94 1.96
C GLN A 91 3.06 6.55 1.45
N MET A 92 2.91 5.32 0.95
CA MET A 92 1.61 4.82 0.49
C MET A 92 0.60 4.76 1.64
N ALA A 93 0.97 4.21 2.81
CA ALA A 93 0.09 4.17 3.97
C ALA A 93 -0.32 5.58 4.43
N THR A 94 0.62 6.53 4.46
CA THR A 94 0.37 7.92 4.84
C THR A 94 -0.56 8.62 3.83
N ALA A 95 -0.33 8.46 2.52
CA ALA A 95 -1.17 9.05 1.49
C ALA A 95 -2.61 8.52 1.56
N TYR A 96 -2.79 7.21 1.74
CA TYR A 96 -4.12 6.63 1.87
C TYR A 96 -4.79 6.93 3.21
N SER A 97 -4.03 7.09 4.30
CA SER A 97 -4.53 7.63 5.56
C SER A 97 -5.08 9.04 5.40
N THR A 98 -4.39 9.89 4.64
CA THR A 98 -4.83 11.25 4.33
C THR A 98 -6.14 11.27 3.54
N ILE A 99 -6.28 10.40 2.53
CA ILE A 99 -7.54 10.25 1.78
C ILE A 99 -8.65 9.73 2.70
N ALA A 100 -8.37 8.69 3.47
CA ALA A 100 -9.33 8.04 4.35
C ALA A 100 -9.87 8.99 5.43
N SER A 101 -9.05 9.90 5.94
CA SER A 101 -9.43 10.88 6.97
C SER A 101 -9.99 12.20 6.42
N GLY A 102 -10.14 12.32 5.09
CA GLY A 102 -10.66 13.56 4.47
C GLY A 102 -9.64 14.70 4.43
N GLY A 103 -8.36 14.40 4.41
CA GLY A 103 -7.28 15.38 4.30
C GLY A 103 -6.43 15.56 5.55
N LEU A 104 -6.79 14.95 6.68
CA LEU A 104 -5.98 15.03 7.90
C LEU A 104 -4.64 14.33 7.70
N ARG A 105 -3.56 14.97 8.15
CA ARG A 105 -2.21 14.45 8.04
C ARG A 105 -1.52 14.45 9.39
N PHE A 106 -0.75 13.39 9.63
CA PHE A 106 0.06 13.26 10.83
C PHE A 106 1.47 12.79 10.46
N LYS A 107 2.46 13.30 11.18
CA LYS A 107 3.81 12.77 11.10
C LYS A 107 3.83 11.36 11.71
N PRO A 108 4.23 10.32 10.98
CA PRO A 108 4.30 8.98 11.54
C PRO A 108 5.41 8.89 12.59
N HIS A 109 5.20 8.09 13.63
CA HIS A 109 6.19 7.78 14.65
C HIS A 109 6.01 6.36 15.19
N ILE A 110 7.09 5.74 15.65
CA ILE A 110 7.08 4.40 16.27
C ILE A 110 7.12 4.52 17.78
N VAL A 111 7.86 5.50 18.30
CA VAL A 111 7.99 5.69 19.75
C VAL A 111 6.65 6.18 20.31
N ARG A 112 6.00 5.36 21.12
CA ARG A 112 4.75 5.69 21.80
C ARG A 112 4.98 6.36 23.14
N GLU A 113 5.99 5.90 23.90
CA GLU A 113 6.31 6.43 25.22
C GLU A 113 7.79 6.20 25.55
N ILE A 114 8.34 7.12 26.34
CA ILE A 114 9.70 7.03 26.91
C ILE A 114 9.56 6.94 28.43
N LYS A 115 10.14 5.88 29.03
CA LYS A 115 10.15 5.70 30.48
C LYS A 115 11.54 6.01 31.01
N ASP A 116 11.64 7.03 31.87
CA ASP A 116 12.84 7.30 32.66
C ASP A 116 12.76 6.49 33.94
N VAL A 117 13.60 5.47 34.04
CA VAL A 117 13.63 4.56 35.19
C VAL A 117 14.28 5.18 36.42
N VAL A 118 15.10 6.23 36.26
CA VAL A 118 15.75 6.94 37.35
C VAL A 118 14.80 7.93 38.01
N GLN A 119 14.13 8.74 37.19
CA GLN A 119 13.18 9.75 37.64
C GLN A 119 11.76 9.21 37.85
N GLN A 120 11.51 7.94 37.53
CA GLN A 120 10.18 7.30 37.61
C GLN A 120 9.11 8.04 36.82
N THR A 121 9.50 8.70 35.70
CA THR A 121 8.59 9.46 34.83
C THR A 121 8.30 8.72 33.53
N THR A 122 7.12 8.93 32.98
CA THR A 122 6.75 8.41 31.67
C THR A 122 6.27 9.58 30.80
N GLN A 123 6.96 9.83 29.70
CA GLN A 123 6.57 10.79 28.69
C GLN A 123 5.90 10.05 27.53
N ARG A 124 4.65 10.35 27.23
CA ARG A 124 3.98 9.89 26.01
C ARG A 124 4.29 10.83 24.86
N ILE A 125 4.59 10.24 23.70
CA ILE A 125 4.78 10.97 22.45
C ILE A 125 3.40 11.21 21.85
N ALA A 126 3.02 12.47 21.69
CA ALA A 126 1.77 12.85 21.03
C ALA A 126 1.90 12.71 19.51
N SER A 127 0.77 12.50 18.85
CA SER A 127 0.71 12.58 17.39
C SER A 127 0.96 14.02 16.93
N ASP A 128 1.90 14.19 16.02
CA ASP A 128 2.27 15.48 15.44
C ASP A 128 1.38 15.73 14.20
N ALA A 129 0.38 16.62 14.36
CA ALA A 129 -0.53 16.97 13.29
C ALA A 129 0.16 17.93 12.31
N LEU A 130 0.05 17.61 11.02
CA LEU A 130 0.52 18.46 9.92
C LEU A 130 -0.66 19.27 9.37
N GLU A 131 -0.35 20.31 8.59
CA GLU A 131 -1.37 21.11 7.89
C GLU A 131 -2.26 20.17 7.05
N PRO A 132 -3.59 20.18 7.25
CA PRO A 132 -4.50 19.34 6.48
C PRO A 132 -4.49 19.70 4.99
N LEU A 133 -4.67 18.71 4.12
CA LEU A 133 -4.92 18.99 2.70
C LEU A 133 -6.36 19.48 2.51
N PRO A 134 -6.57 20.57 1.76
CA PRO A 134 -7.89 21.12 1.49
C PRO A 134 -8.64 20.29 0.44
N LEU A 135 -8.90 19.04 0.76
CA LEU A 135 -9.62 18.13 -0.12
C LEU A 135 -11.12 18.48 -0.12
N LYS A 136 -11.74 18.47 -1.29
CA LYS A 136 -13.19 18.64 -1.40
C LYS A 136 -13.89 17.39 -0.88
N PRO A 137 -14.82 17.48 0.08
CA PRO A 137 -15.51 16.33 0.66
C PRO A 137 -16.14 15.43 -0.39
N GLU A 138 -16.78 16.00 -1.40
CA GLU A 138 -17.41 15.25 -2.48
C GLU A 138 -16.42 14.41 -3.30
N HIS A 139 -15.17 14.86 -3.48
CA HIS A 139 -14.14 14.08 -4.15
C HIS A 139 -13.63 12.95 -3.25
N VAL A 140 -13.45 13.23 -1.96
CA VAL A 140 -13.07 12.20 -0.97
C VAL A 140 -14.12 11.09 -0.92
N ASP A 141 -15.40 11.45 -0.87
CA ASP A 141 -16.51 10.50 -0.82
C ASP A 141 -16.58 9.62 -2.07
N VAL A 142 -16.35 10.18 -3.26
CA VAL A 142 -16.27 9.39 -4.51
C VAL A 142 -15.16 8.35 -4.43
N ILE A 143 -13.96 8.74 -3.97
CA ILE A 143 -12.82 7.83 -3.87
C ILE A 143 -13.03 6.78 -2.77
N ARG A 144 -13.50 7.17 -1.58
CA ARG A 144 -13.79 6.25 -0.47
C ARG A 144 -14.87 5.23 -0.88
N ASN A 145 -15.94 5.67 -1.51
CA ASN A 145 -17.00 4.81 -2.03
C ASN A 145 -16.49 3.85 -3.11
N ALA A 146 -15.65 4.34 -4.04
CA ALA A 146 -15.04 3.48 -5.06
C ALA A 146 -14.12 2.42 -4.43
N MET A 147 -13.28 2.79 -3.46
CA MET A 147 -12.41 1.86 -2.74
C MET A 147 -13.21 0.86 -1.89
N HIS A 148 -14.34 1.28 -1.32
CA HIS A 148 -15.28 0.35 -0.67
C HIS A 148 -15.86 -0.65 -1.67
N GLY A 149 -16.25 -0.20 -2.86
CA GLY A 149 -16.69 -1.09 -3.94
C GLY A 149 -15.66 -2.16 -4.31
N VAL A 150 -14.35 -1.89 -4.19
CA VAL A 150 -13.29 -2.88 -4.45
C VAL A 150 -13.39 -4.08 -3.48
N THR A 151 -13.77 -3.85 -2.23
CA THR A 151 -13.92 -4.89 -1.19
C THR A 151 -15.29 -5.57 -1.21
N LEU A 152 -16.31 -4.94 -1.80
CA LEU A 152 -17.66 -5.50 -1.90
C LEU A 152 -17.87 -6.31 -3.18
N GLU A 153 -17.49 -5.77 -4.32
CA GLU A 153 -17.83 -6.30 -5.66
C GLU A 153 -16.63 -6.32 -6.63
N GLY A 154 -15.49 -5.76 -6.19
CA GLY A 154 -14.29 -5.60 -7.03
C GLY A 154 -13.23 -6.67 -6.80
N THR A 155 -11.98 -6.28 -7.06
CA THR A 155 -10.83 -7.19 -7.11
C THR A 155 -10.49 -7.88 -5.80
N SER A 156 -10.93 -7.37 -4.66
CA SER A 156 -10.71 -8.00 -3.34
C SER A 156 -11.99 -8.48 -2.64
N ALA A 157 -13.13 -8.53 -3.33
CA ALA A 157 -14.42 -8.92 -2.75
C ALA A 157 -14.37 -10.28 -2.06
N LYS A 158 -13.75 -11.29 -2.68
CA LYS A 158 -13.62 -12.64 -2.11
C LYS A 158 -12.79 -12.65 -0.81
N VAL A 159 -11.80 -11.76 -0.69
CA VAL A 159 -10.95 -11.66 0.50
C VAL A 159 -11.72 -11.05 1.67
N PHE A 160 -12.56 -10.05 1.40
CA PHE A 160 -13.30 -9.33 2.44
C PHE A 160 -14.71 -9.86 2.68
N ALA A 161 -15.10 -10.94 1.99
CA ALA A 161 -16.36 -11.61 2.26
C ALA A 161 -16.47 -12.01 3.74
N GLY A 162 -17.62 -11.69 4.36
CA GLY A 162 -17.89 -11.99 5.77
C GLY A 162 -17.06 -11.18 6.77
N ALA A 163 -16.43 -10.08 6.37
CA ALA A 163 -15.80 -9.15 7.32
C ALA A 163 -16.87 -8.51 8.21
N GLY A 164 -16.65 -8.47 9.51
CA GLY A 164 -17.56 -7.83 10.48
C GLY A 164 -17.44 -6.29 10.52
N TYR A 165 -16.85 -5.67 9.49
CA TYR A 165 -16.62 -4.25 9.36
C TYR A 165 -16.63 -3.84 7.88
N THR A 166 -16.76 -2.54 7.62
CA THR A 166 -16.60 -1.96 6.28
C THR A 166 -15.13 -1.67 6.02
N SER A 167 -14.69 -1.79 4.77
CA SER A 167 -13.32 -1.45 4.38
C SER A 167 -13.26 -0.90 2.97
N GLY A 168 -12.28 -0.06 2.71
CA GLY A 168 -11.92 0.40 1.38
C GLY A 168 -10.52 -0.08 1.03
N GLY A 169 -10.30 -0.51 -0.21
CA GLY A 169 -8.99 -0.99 -0.61
C GLY A 169 -8.70 -0.86 -2.09
N LYS A 170 -7.45 -1.13 -2.48
CA LYS A 170 -7.04 -1.21 -3.88
C LYS A 170 -5.89 -2.18 -4.04
N THR A 171 -6.06 -3.12 -4.94
CA THR A 171 -5.00 -4.04 -5.35
C THR A 171 -4.02 -3.37 -6.29
N GLY A 172 -2.74 -3.71 -6.16
CA GLY A 172 -1.68 -3.34 -7.07
C GLY A 172 -0.84 -4.55 -7.47
N THR A 173 -0.18 -4.43 -8.60
CA THR A 173 0.81 -5.40 -9.06
C THR A 173 1.96 -4.62 -9.67
N ALA A 174 3.12 -4.62 -9.02
CA ALA A 174 4.31 -3.96 -9.52
C ALA A 174 5.19 -4.96 -10.26
N LYS A 175 5.58 -4.61 -11.49
CA LYS A 175 6.44 -5.46 -12.31
C LYS A 175 7.84 -5.51 -11.74
N ALA A 176 8.34 -6.72 -11.46
CA ALA A 176 9.72 -6.94 -11.05
C ALA A 176 10.68 -6.88 -12.25
N VAL A 177 10.25 -7.35 -13.42
CA VAL A 177 11.04 -7.35 -14.66
C VAL A 177 10.21 -6.90 -15.85
N GLY A 178 10.85 -6.22 -16.81
CA GLY A 178 10.22 -5.90 -18.09
C GLY A 178 10.02 -7.15 -18.94
N LEU A 179 8.84 -7.29 -19.56
CA LEU A 179 8.59 -8.31 -20.56
C LEU A 179 9.11 -7.85 -21.94
N ARG A 180 9.63 -8.77 -22.73
CA ARG A 180 9.97 -8.51 -24.13
C ARG A 180 8.70 -8.36 -24.96
N ALA A 181 8.80 -7.66 -26.10
CA ALA A 181 7.69 -7.52 -27.02
C ALA A 181 7.16 -8.90 -27.44
N GLY A 182 5.85 -9.12 -27.24
CA GLY A 182 5.19 -10.40 -27.55
C GLY A 182 5.20 -11.45 -26.42
N GLU A 183 5.95 -11.27 -25.35
CA GLU A 183 5.88 -12.14 -24.19
C GLU A 183 4.63 -11.91 -23.35
N LYS A 184 3.98 -13.01 -22.94
CA LYS A 184 2.87 -12.99 -21.98
C LYS A 184 3.40 -13.37 -20.61
N TYR A 185 3.10 -12.55 -19.62
CA TYR A 185 3.41 -12.86 -18.23
C TYR A 185 2.65 -14.11 -17.76
N SER A 186 3.38 -15.02 -17.14
CA SER A 186 2.80 -16.20 -16.49
C SER A 186 3.54 -16.44 -15.18
N SER A 187 2.87 -16.16 -14.06
CA SER A 187 3.45 -16.37 -12.72
C SER A 187 3.87 -17.81 -12.45
N VAL A 188 3.23 -18.78 -13.12
CA VAL A 188 3.54 -20.22 -12.96
C VAL A 188 4.84 -20.61 -13.69
N LYS A 189 5.16 -19.93 -14.79
CA LYS A 189 6.36 -20.22 -15.63
C LYS A 189 7.55 -19.31 -15.34
N THR A 190 7.34 -18.28 -14.52
CA THR A 190 8.37 -17.28 -14.21
C THR A 190 9.11 -17.69 -12.94
N ASP A 191 10.45 -17.63 -12.98
CA ASP A 191 11.29 -17.81 -11.80
C ASP A 191 10.78 -16.95 -10.64
N GLU A 192 10.81 -17.47 -9.43
CA GLU A 192 10.24 -16.79 -8.26
C GLU A 192 10.73 -15.34 -8.12
N HIS A 193 12.04 -15.13 -8.22
CA HIS A 193 12.65 -13.78 -8.10
C HIS A 193 12.30 -12.80 -9.23
N LYS A 194 11.65 -13.26 -10.29
CA LYS A 194 11.20 -12.43 -11.42
C LYS A 194 9.70 -12.22 -11.43
N ARG A 195 8.99 -12.81 -10.47
CA ARG A 195 7.54 -12.61 -10.36
C ARG A 195 7.23 -11.19 -9.91
N ASP A 196 6.11 -10.69 -10.35
CA ASP A 196 5.61 -9.37 -9.95
C ASP A 196 5.39 -9.30 -8.44
N HIS A 197 5.53 -8.10 -7.86
CA HIS A 197 5.21 -7.84 -6.46
C HIS A 197 3.73 -7.62 -6.28
N SER A 198 3.16 -8.29 -5.28
CA SER A 198 1.78 -8.15 -4.87
C SER A 198 1.64 -6.96 -3.91
N LEU A 199 0.72 -6.04 -4.21
CA LEU A 199 0.50 -4.82 -3.43
C LEU A 199 -0.96 -4.70 -3.03
N TYR A 200 -1.19 -4.14 -1.86
CA TYR A 200 -2.52 -3.76 -1.39
C TYR A 200 -2.44 -2.53 -0.48
N VAL A 201 -3.30 -1.56 -0.74
CA VAL A 201 -3.51 -0.41 0.15
C VAL A 201 -4.96 -0.42 0.61
N ALA A 202 -5.20 -0.11 1.88
CA ALA A 202 -6.55 -0.17 2.43
C ALA A 202 -6.71 0.67 3.69
N PHE A 203 -7.96 0.94 4.05
CA PHE A 203 -8.36 1.55 5.31
C PHE A 203 -9.68 0.95 5.81
N ALA A 204 -9.92 1.03 7.10
CA ALA A 204 -11.14 0.54 7.74
C ALA A 204 -11.40 1.23 9.10
N PRO A 205 -12.67 1.33 9.57
CA PRO A 205 -13.91 1.24 8.78
C PRO A 205 -14.02 2.35 7.74
N VAL A 206 -14.92 2.23 6.75
CA VAL A 206 -15.09 3.26 5.70
C VAL A 206 -15.66 4.55 6.27
N GLU A 207 -16.62 4.43 7.18
CA GLU A 207 -17.36 5.56 7.75
C GLU A 207 -16.50 6.41 8.69
N ASN A 208 -15.70 5.75 9.51
CA ASN A 208 -14.79 6.38 10.48
C ASN A 208 -13.47 5.61 10.53
N PRO A 209 -12.56 5.84 9.60
CA PRO A 209 -11.30 5.11 9.49
C PRO A 209 -10.43 5.23 10.74
N SER A 210 -10.09 4.07 11.32
CA SER A 210 -9.19 3.99 12.48
C SER A 210 -7.84 3.35 12.15
N ILE A 211 -7.74 2.76 10.97
CA ILE A 211 -6.50 2.16 10.47
C ILE A 211 -6.40 2.34 8.96
N ALA A 212 -5.21 2.68 8.48
CA ALA A 212 -4.81 2.59 7.08
C ALA A 212 -3.52 1.78 6.97
N LEU A 213 -3.37 1.04 5.89
CA LEU A 213 -2.19 0.21 5.66
C LEU A 213 -1.79 0.15 4.19
N ALA A 214 -0.53 -0.16 3.97
CA ALA A 214 0.02 -0.54 2.68
C ALA A 214 0.84 -1.81 2.86
N VAL A 215 0.57 -2.82 2.05
CA VAL A 215 1.23 -4.13 2.09
C VAL A 215 1.90 -4.39 0.76
N ILE A 216 3.15 -4.82 0.80
CA ILE A 216 3.87 -5.41 -0.32
C ILE A 216 4.26 -6.84 0.04
N VAL A 217 4.06 -7.77 -0.89
CA VAL A 217 4.62 -9.12 -0.84
C VAL A 217 5.45 -9.29 -2.10
N GLU A 218 6.76 -9.27 -1.91
CA GLU A 218 7.70 -9.34 -3.03
C GLU A 218 7.57 -10.69 -3.76
N ASN A 219 7.63 -10.65 -5.08
CA ASN A 219 7.62 -11.81 -5.96
C ASN A 219 6.41 -12.77 -5.78
N ALA A 220 5.31 -12.27 -5.23
CA ALA A 220 4.11 -13.05 -4.91
C ALA A 220 2.97 -12.94 -5.95
N GLY A 221 3.18 -12.23 -7.04
CA GLY A 221 2.23 -12.12 -8.14
C GLY A 221 1.08 -11.13 -7.88
N TRP A 222 -0.16 -11.58 -7.94
CA TRP A 222 -1.33 -10.70 -7.91
C TRP A 222 -1.66 -10.14 -6.52
N GLY A 223 -1.96 -8.84 -6.44
CA GLY A 223 -2.31 -8.14 -5.20
C GLY A 223 -3.48 -8.77 -4.42
N SER A 224 -4.50 -9.27 -5.13
CA SER A 224 -5.64 -9.95 -4.50
C SER A 224 -5.30 -11.32 -3.93
N GLY A 225 -4.23 -11.99 -4.42
CA GLY A 225 -3.88 -13.34 -4.00
C GLY A 225 -2.97 -13.40 -2.77
N SER A 226 -2.19 -12.36 -2.51
CA SER A 226 -1.18 -12.39 -1.44
C SER A 226 -1.29 -11.19 -0.50
N ALA A 227 -1.22 -9.95 -1.00
CA ALA A 227 -1.22 -8.76 -0.15
C ALA A 227 -2.58 -8.47 0.50
N ALA A 228 -3.69 -8.62 -0.25
CA ALA A 228 -5.03 -8.39 0.30
C ALA A 228 -5.41 -9.37 1.42
N PRO A 229 -5.14 -10.68 1.34
CA PRO A 229 -5.35 -11.62 2.45
C PRO A 229 -4.63 -11.25 3.73
N ILE A 230 -3.41 -10.70 3.63
CA ILE A 230 -2.65 -10.21 4.80
C ILE A 230 -3.34 -8.98 5.38
N ALA A 231 -3.71 -8.00 4.54
CA ALA A 231 -4.41 -6.81 4.96
C ALA A 231 -5.71 -7.14 5.71
N ARG A 232 -6.49 -8.13 5.23
CA ARG A 232 -7.69 -8.62 5.89
C ARG A 232 -7.40 -9.09 7.33
N ARG A 233 -6.35 -9.90 7.56
CA ARG A 233 -6.00 -10.41 8.89
C ARG A 233 -5.51 -9.31 9.83
N VAL A 234 -4.81 -8.32 9.31
CA VAL A 234 -4.43 -7.14 10.09
C VAL A 234 -5.65 -6.36 10.55
N PHE A 235 -6.66 -6.20 9.71
CA PHE A 235 -7.92 -5.54 10.09
C PHE A 235 -8.74 -6.38 11.07
N ASP A 236 -8.82 -7.69 10.89
CA ASP A 236 -9.49 -8.60 11.83
C ASP A 236 -8.86 -8.51 13.22
N TYR A 237 -7.53 -8.43 13.29
CA TYR A 237 -6.82 -8.21 14.55
C TYR A 237 -7.11 -6.83 15.14
N TRP A 238 -6.95 -5.77 14.34
CA TRP A 238 -7.07 -4.40 14.85
C TRP A 238 -8.49 -4.03 15.28
N LEU A 239 -9.49 -4.43 14.50
CA LEU A 239 -10.87 -4.03 14.70
C LEU A 239 -11.65 -5.01 15.59
N LEU A 240 -11.34 -6.31 15.54
CA LEU A 240 -12.12 -7.36 16.19
C LEU A 240 -11.33 -8.16 17.26
N GLY A 241 -10.02 -7.89 17.41
CA GLY A 241 -9.16 -8.68 18.31
C GLY A 241 -9.01 -10.14 17.89
N GLN A 242 -9.25 -10.45 16.62
CA GLN A 242 -9.20 -11.80 16.08
C GLN A 242 -7.86 -12.11 15.45
N TYR A 243 -7.35 -13.30 15.71
CA TYR A 243 -6.11 -13.82 15.13
C TYR A 243 -6.41 -14.99 14.20
N PRO A 244 -5.66 -15.15 13.11
CA PRO A 244 -5.79 -16.34 12.27
C PRO A 244 -5.41 -17.60 13.06
N ASN A 245 -6.14 -18.69 12.84
CA ASN A 245 -5.79 -20.01 13.35
C ASN A 245 -4.67 -20.64 12.51
N ASP A 246 -4.15 -21.82 12.92
CA ASP A 246 -3.02 -22.46 12.24
C ASP A 246 -3.35 -22.90 10.81
N GLU A 247 -4.59 -23.33 10.55
CA GLU A 247 -5.05 -23.72 9.21
C GLU A 247 -5.07 -22.51 8.28
N ASP A 248 -5.63 -21.40 8.75
CA ASP A 248 -5.69 -20.15 8.01
C ASP A 248 -4.27 -19.60 7.73
N MET A 249 -3.39 -19.64 8.73
CA MET A 249 -1.99 -19.23 8.55
C MET A 249 -1.24 -20.11 7.55
N ALA A 250 -1.51 -21.41 7.54
CA ALA A 250 -0.92 -22.33 6.56
C ALA A 250 -1.40 -21.99 5.13
N ALA A 251 -2.67 -21.66 4.96
CA ALA A 251 -3.22 -21.24 3.67
C ALA A 251 -2.62 -19.91 3.19
N VAL A 252 -2.45 -18.93 4.09
CA VAL A 252 -1.79 -17.65 3.78
C VAL A 252 -0.35 -17.87 3.29
N ARG A 253 0.42 -18.68 4.01
CA ARG A 253 1.82 -19.00 3.64
C ARG A 253 1.95 -19.66 2.28
N LYS A 254 0.94 -20.45 1.88
CA LYS A 254 0.89 -21.10 0.57
C LYS A 254 0.37 -20.18 -0.55
N GLY A 255 -0.01 -18.94 -0.24
CA GLY A 255 -0.63 -18.03 -1.20
C GLY A 255 -2.02 -18.50 -1.68
N GLN A 256 -2.71 -19.33 -0.90
CA GLN A 256 -4.02 -19.91 -1.23
C GLN A 256 -5.18 -19.25 -0.47
N ALA A 257 -4.86 -18.42 0.54
CA ALA A 257 -5.87 -17.81 1.37
C ALA A 257 -6.61 -16.69 0.62
N MET A 258 -7.92 -16.69 0.78
CA MET A 258 -8.81 -15.59 0.43
C MET A 258 -9.36 -14.97 1.72
N ALA A 259 -10.66 -15.16 2.02
CA ALA A 259 -11.21 -14.87 3.34
C ALA A 259 -10.61 -15.82 4.39
N PRO A 260 -10.53 -15.39 5.68
CA PRO A 260 -10.11 -16.27 6.77
C PRO A 260 -10.94 -17.56 6.84
N ILE A 261 -10.29 -18.68 7.13
CA ILE A 261 -10.91 -19.99 7.24
C ILE A 261 -10.91 -20.51 8.68
N GLY A 262 -11.91 -21.29 9.01
CA GLY A 262 -12.09 -21.84 10.36
C GLY A 262 -12.44 -20.76 11.41
N LYS A 263 -12.38 -21.16 12.68
CA LYS A 263 -12.70 -20.27 13.80
C LYS A 263 -11.44 -19.45 14.18
N PRO A 264 -11.53 -18.10 14.19
CA PRO A 264 -10.40 -17.28 14.59
C PRO A 264 -10.06 -17.50 16.08
N LEU A 265 -8.78 -17.26 16.42
CA LEU A 265 -8.32 -17.25 17.81
C LEU A 265 -8.55 -15.87 18.42
N VAL A 266 -8.73 -15.83 19.75
CA VAL A 266 -8.72 -14.58 20.52
C VAL A 266 -7.37 -14.42 21.24
N ALA A 267 -7.05 -13.21 21.70
CA ALA A 267 -5.75 -12.89 22.29
C ALA A 267 -5.29 -13.87 23.38
N ALA A 268 -6.23 -14.36 24.22
CA ALA A 268 -5.94 -15.33 25.27
C ALA A 268 -5.49 -16.72 24.75
N GLN A 269 -5.76 -17.02 23.50
CA GLN A 269 -5.42 -18.30 22.85
C GLN A 269 -4.12 -18.22 22.03
N VAL A 270 -3.60 -17.02 21.82
CA VAL A 270 -2.37 -16.80 21.07
C VAL A 270 -1.17 -16.97 21.99
N PRO A 271 -0.25 -17.91 21.73
CA PRO A 271 0.96 -18.03 22.53
C PRO A 271 1.78 -16.73 22.46
N LEU A 272 2.08 -16.13 23.62
CA LEU A 272 3.01 -15.02 23.65
C LEU A 272 4.36 -15.46 23.07
N PRO A 273 5.02 -14.66 22.26
CA PRO A 273 6.40 -14.93 21.83
C PRO A 273 7.24 -15.16 23.07
N ARG A 274 7.90 -16.31 23.19
CA ARG A 274 8.83 -16.52 24.29
C ARG A 274 9.94 -15.49 24.21
N ALA A 275 10.13 -14.71 25.27
CA ALA A 275 11.26 -13.80 25.39
C ALA A 275 12.55 -14.62 25.16
N GLY A 276 13.28 -14.37 24.08
CA GLY A 276 14.49 -15.12 23.74
C GLY A 276 14.39 -16.05 22.51
N ALA A 277 13.23 -16.25 21.90
CA ALA A 277 13.19 -16.82 20.56
C ALA A 277 13.69 -15.75 19.56
N SER A 278 15.01 -15.73 19.35
CA SER A 278 15.62 -15.03 18.24
C SER A 278 14.89 -15.46 16.98
N ALA A 279 14.24 -14.52 16.31
CA ALA A 279 13.85 -14.75 14.94
C ALA A 279 15.13 -15.15 14.21
N THR A 280 15.22 -16.38 13.77
CA THR A 280 16.30 -16.83 12.90
C THR A 280 16.22 -15.90 11.70
N ALA A 281 17.14 -14.95 11.66
CA ALA A 281 17.30 -14.04 10.52
C ALA A 281 17.51 -14.97 9.32
N VAL A 282 16.56 -14.91 8.39
CA VAL A 282 16.78 -15.48 7.05
C VAL A 282 18.01 -14.75 6.52
N PRO A 283 19.10 -15.45 6.18
CA PRO A 283 20.29 -14.78 5.67
C PRO A 283 19.89 -13.99 4.42
N MET A 284 20.01 -12.69 4.48
CA MET A 284 19.96 -11.85 3.28
C MET A 284 21.15 -12.27 2.42
N ALA A 285 20.86 -12.76 1.21
CA ALA A 285 21.88 -12.95 0.20
C ALA A 285 22.56 -11.60 -0.08
N PRO A 286 23.88 -11.56 -0.23
CA PRO A 286 24.57 -10.30 -0.52
C PRO A 286 24.07 -9.74 -1.85
N ILE A 287 23.70 -8.48 -1.82
CA ILE A 287 23.38 -7.71 -3.02
C ILE A 287 24.68 -7.52 -3.78
N ALA A 288 24.80 -8.17 -4.93
CA ALA A 288 25.88 -7.96 -5.90
C ALA A 288 25.55 -6.80 -6.84
#